data_08a4d81104954befd193373ea6c0d110
#
_entry.id   08a4d81104954befd193373ea6c0d110
#
_cell.length_a   1.000
_cell.length_b   1.000
_cell.length_c   1.000
_cell.angle_alpha   90.00
_cell.angle_beta   90.00
_cell.angle_gamma   90.00
#
_symmetry.space_group_name_H-M   'P 1'
#
loop_
_entity.id
_entity.type
_entity.pdbx_description
1 polymer ?
#
loop_
_entity_poly.entity_id
_entity_poly.type
_entity_poly.pdbx_seq_one_letter_code
_entity_poly.pdbx_strand_id
1 'polypeptide(L)'
;TDHASIATESKVEGLLIKNEGFTKPKEELGREPFLERVKQFAQDSHDTIVNQSKKMGSSLDWSREAYTLDEERNLAVRTVFKQMYEDGLIYRGNRIVNWDPVMQSNVSDEEMEWKEEKAPFYYFKYGPFEIGTVRPETKFGDKYIVMHPSDERYIEYTHGQQITVEWINGPIVATIIKDESVD
;
A
#
# COMPACT_ATOMS: atom_id res chain seq x y z
N THR A 1 24.80 7.17 -0.03
CA THR A 1 23.95 6.49 0.97
C THR A 1 22.49 6.51 0.52
N ASP A 2 21.71 5.51 0.95
CA ASP A 2 20.30 5.39 0.63
C ASP A 2 19.42 5.81 1.82
N HIS A 3 18.18 6.22 1.55
CA HIS A 3 17.19 6.56 2.57
C HIS A 3 16.30 5.36 2.90
N ALA A 4 15.74 5.35 4.11
CA ALA A 4 14.83 4.31 4.59
C ALA A 4 13.63 4.95 5.30
N SER A 5 12.78 5.66 4.57
CA SER A 5 11.78 6.59 5.09
C SER A 5 10.89 6.02 6.20
N ILE A 6 10.09 4.98 5.95
CA ILE A 6 9.16 4.40 6.94
C ILE A 6 9.94 3.78 8.10
N ALA A 7 11.01 3.03 7.83
CA ALA A 7 11.82 2.41 8.86
C ALA A 7 12.51 3.46 9.77
N THR A 8 12.99 4.55 9.19
CA THR A 8 13.58 5.67 9.94
C THR A 8 12.54 6.36 10.81
N GLU A 9 11.36 6.66 10.28
CA GLU A 9 10.27 7.27 11.04
C GLU A 9 9.83 6.39 12.21
N SER A 10 9.60 5.09 11.98
CA SER A 10 9.22 4.14 13.03
C SER A 10 10.28 4.05 14.13
N LYS A 11 11.56 4.09 13.75
CA LYS A 11 12.66 4.09 14.72
C LYS A 11 12.67 5.34 15.59
N VAL A 12 12.50 6.51 14.99
CA VAL A 12 12.44 7.79 15.71
C VAL A 12 11.22 7.83 16.63
N GLU A 13 10.06 7.40 16.14
CA GLU A 13 8.85 7.31 16.94
C GLU A 13 9.05 6.44 18.19
N GLY A 14 9.62 5.23 18.00
CA GLY A 14 9.95 4.34 19.11
C GLY A 14 10.96 4.96 20.12
N LEU A 15 11.93 5.75 19.65
CA LEU A 15 12.86 6.47 20.53
C LEU A 15 12.18 7.59 21.32
N LEU A 16 11.29 8.34 20.70
CA LEU A 16 10.51 9.39 21.34
C LEU A 16 9.59 8.84 22.43
N ILE A 17 8.91 7.72 22.14
CA ILE A 17 8.08 7.02 23.14
C ILE A 17 8.94 6.57 24.33
N LYS A 18 10.07 5.93 24.05
CA LYS A 18 10.92 5.34 25.08
C LYS A 18 11.64 6.37 25.95
N ASN A 19 12.17 7.43 25.33
CA ASN A 19 13.10 8.35 25.97
C ASN A 19 12.45 9.65 26.45
N GLU A 20 11.40 10.11 25.77
CA GLU A 20 10.74 11.39 26.04
C GLU A 20 9.29 11.21 26.56
N GLY A 21 8.77 9.98 26.58
CA GLY A 21 7.47 9.65 27.18
C GLY A 21 6.25 10.01 26.33
N PHE A 22 6.43 10.28 25.04
CA PHE A 22 5.32 10.46 24.10
C PHE A 22 4.48 9.18 23.99
N THR A 23 3.19 9.32 23.76
CA THR A 23 2.29 8.20 23.45
C THR A 23 2.10 8.06 21.94
N LYS A 24 1.91 9.20 21.27
CA LYS A 24 1.73 9.31 19.81
C LYS A 24 2.56 10.47 19.27
N PRO A 25 3.88 10.30 19.10
CA PRO A 25 4.78 11.38 18.77
C PRO A 25 4.40 12.20 17.54
N LYS A 26 3.92 11.56 16.49
CA LYS A 26 3.50 12.23 15.24
C LYS A 26 2.31 13.18 15.45
N GLU A 27 1.34 12.76 16.27
CA GLU A 27 0.15 13.57 16.58
C GLU A 27 0.47 14.68 17.57
N GLU A 28 1.24 14.36 18.62
CA GLU A 28 1.57 15.29 19.72
C GLU A 28 2.52 16.39 19.31
N LEU A 29 3.53 16.07 18.49
CA LEU A 29 4.49 17.04 17.96
C LEU A 29 3.96 17.81 16.75
N GLY A 30 3.10 17.17 15.94
CA GLY A 30 2.76 17.63 14.62
C GLY A 30 3.86 17.36 13.57
N ARG A 31 3.51 17.60 12.30
CA ARG A 31 4.34 17.18 11.16
C ARG A 31 5.74 17.78 11.16
N GLU A 32 5.86 19.09 11.23
CA GLU A 32 7.16 19.77 11.04
C GLU A 32 8.17 19.46 12.17
N PRO A 33 7.81 19.56 13.46
CA PRO A 33 8.73 19.19 14.55
C PRO A 33 9.11 17.70 14.52
N PHE A 34 8.18 16.82 14.14
CA PHE A 34 8.50 15.40 14.01
C PHE A 34 9.50 15.16 12.87
N LEU A 35 9.31 15.77 11.70
CA LEU A 35 10.24 15.67 10.57
C LEU A 35 11.64 16.19 10.91
N GLU A 36 11.76 17.24 11.69
CA GLU A 36 13.09 17.73 12.15
C GLU A 36 13.81 16.68 12.99
N ARG A 37 13.10 15.94 13.86
CA ARG A 37 13.68 14.83 14.63
C ARG A 37 14.11 13.67 13.71
N VAL A 38 13.31 13.36 12.70
CA VAL A 38 13.65 12.33 11.71
C VAL A 38 14.88 12.72 10.89
N LYS A 39 14.97 13.96 10.42
CA LYS A 39 16.12 14.47 9.67
C LYS A 39 17.41 14.42 10.51
N GLN A 40 17.35 14.85 11.76
CA GLN A 40 18.51 14.80 12.65
C GLN A 40 18.98 13.37 12.87
N PHE A 41 18.05 12.44 13.15
CA PHE A 41 18.39 11.03 13.31
C PHE A 41 19.00 10.43 12.03
N ALA A 42 18.47 10.78 10.87
CA ALA A 42 18.99 10.33 9.58
C ALA A 42 20.41 10.85 9.34
N GLN A 43 20.68 12.12 9.66
CA GLN A 43 22.00 12.73 9.52
C GLN A 43 23.02 12.06 10.45
N ASP A 44 22.68 11.85 11.70
CA ASP A 44 23.56 11.19 12.69
C ASP A 44 23.89 9.75 12.27
N SER A 45 22.91 9.05 11.72
CA SER A 45 23.08 7.68 11.19
C SER A 45 23.98 7.67 9.95
N HIS A 46 23.78 8.61 9.04
CA HIS A 46 24.60 8.81 7.84
C HIS A 46 26.08 9.02 8.23
N ASP A 47 26.34 10.00 9.12
CA ASP A 47 27.70 10.33 9.55
C ASP A 47 28.39 9.15 10.24
N THR A 48 27.62 8.38 11.00
CA THR A 48 28.11 7.15 11.64
C THR A 48 28.51 6.11 10.60
N ILE A 49 27.67 5.82 9.61
CA ILE A 49 27.93 4.83 8.56
C ILE A 49 29.14 5.23 7.71
N VAL A 50 29.22 6.50 7.31
CA VAL A 50 30.35 7.03 6.53
C VAL A 50 31.65 6.89 7.30
N ASN A 51 31.66 7.28 8.58
CA ASN A 51 32.85 7.18 9.44
C ASN A 51 33.28 5.72 9.68
N GLN A 52 32.31 4.80 9.85
CA GLN A 52 32.60 3.38 9.98
C GLN A 52 33.23 2.82 8.68
N SER A 53 32.66 3.17 7.53
CA SER A 53 33.19 2.73 6.22
C SER A 53 34.61 3.24 5.97
N LYS A 54 34.92 4.49 6.33
CA LYS A 54 36.27 5.05 6.27
C LYS A 54 37.24 4.30 7.19
N LYS A 55 36.83 4.00 8.42
CA LYS A 55 37.65 3.25 9.39
C LYS A 55 37.92 1.80 8.94
N MET A 56 36.96 1.20 8.23
CA MET A 56 37.14 -0.13 7.64
C MET A 56 38.09 -0.15 6.42
N GLY A 57 38.56 1.02 5.97
CA GLY A 57 39.47 1.11 4.83
C GLY A 57 38.81 0.93 3.47
N SER A 58 37.50 1.19 3.38
CA SER A 58 36.78 1.12 2.09
C SER A 58 37.34 2.15 1.12
N SER A 59 37.81 1.68 -0.06
CA SER A 59 38.39 2.52 -1.13
C SER A 59 37.31 3.18 -1.99
N LEU A 60 36.51 4.03 -1.37
CA LEU A 60 35.47 4.82 -2.05
C LEU A 60 35.95 6.24 -2.34
N ASP A 61 35.41 6.84 -3.39
CA ASP A 61 35.65 8.26 -3.67
C ASP A 61 34.71 9.12 -2.82
N TRP A 62 35.17 9.47 -1.64
CA TRP A 62 34.43 10.27 -0.66
C TRP A 62 34.13 11.70 -1.11
N SER A 63 34.83 12.19 -2.17
CA SER A 63 34.54 13.52 -2.75
C SER A 63 33.27 13.52 -3.59
N ARG A 64 32.79 12.34 -3.99
CA ARG A 64 31.56 12.14 -4.76
C ARG A 64 30.47 11.45 -3.94
N GLU A 65 30.54 11.60 -2.65
CA GLU A 65 29.48 11.10 -1.79
C GLU A 65 28.15 11.75 -2.15
N ALA A 66 27.08 10.95 -2.14
CA ALA A 66 25.74 11.37 -2.46
C ALA A 66 24.71 10.67 -1.57
N TYR A 67 23.59 11.33 -1.36
CA TYR A 67 22.44 10.79 -0.62
C TYR A 67 21.19 10.80 -1.52
N THR A 68 20.40 9.74 -1.49
CA THR A 68 19.26 9.58 -2.39
C THR A 68 18.17 10.64 -2.26
N LEU A 69 18.11 11.36 -1.12
CA LEU A 69 17.21 12.50 -0.91
C LEU A 69 17.92 13.86 -0.92
N ASP A 70 19.18 13.95 -1.35
CA ASP A 70 19.82 15.25 -1.54
C ASP A 70 19.12 16.06 -2.65
N GLU A 71 19.42 17.34 -2.73
CA GLU A 71 18.74 18.27 -3.62
C GLU A 71 18.88 17.88 -5.11
N GLU A 72 20.08 17.46 -5.53
CA GLU A 72 20.35 17.07 -6.93
C GLU A 72 19.61 15.81 -7.32
N ARG A 73 19.63 14.77 -6.46
CA ARG A 73 18.95 13.47 -6.72
C ARG A 73 17.45 13.65 -6.65
N ASN A 74 16.96 14.45 -5.72
CA ASN A 74 15.53 14.78 -5.64
C ASN A 74 15.06 15.49 -6.92
N LEU A 75 15.84 16.47 -7.42
CA LEU A 75 15.52 17.15 -8.68
C LEU A 75 15.52 16.18 -9.85
N ALA A 76 16.51 15.29 -9.96
CA ALA A 76 16.60 14.30 -11.03
C ALA A 76 15.38 13.36 -11.03
N VAL A 77 15.00 12.80 -9.89
CA VAL A 77 13.84 11.91 -9.75
C VAL A 77 12.56 12.64 -10.17
N ARG A 78 12.34 13.86 -9.67
CA ARG A 78 11.14 14.64 -10.02
C ARG A 78 11.08 15.01 -11.49
N THR A 79 12.23 15.27 -12.10
CA THR A 79 12.31 15.58 -13.54
C THR A 79 11.92 14.37 -14.38
N VAL A 80 12.49 13.22 -14.09
CA VAL A 80 12.16 11.96 -14.78
C VAL A 80 10.70 11.56 -14.56
N PHE A 81 10.20 11.68 -13.33
CA PHE A 81 8.80 11.40 -13.03
C PHE A 81 7.84 12.27 -13.87
N LYS A 82 8.13 13.57 -13.95
CA LYS A 82 7.36 14.51 -14.78
C LYS A 82 7.38 14.09 -16.26
N GLN A 83 8.56 13.78 -16.78
CA GLN A 83 8.71 13.33 -18.17
C GLN A 83 7.93 12.05 -18.45
N MET A 84 8.03 11.05 -17.59
CA MET A 84 7.27 9.78 -17.72
C MET A 84 5.76 10.02 -17.73
N TYR A 85 5.28 10.98 -16.95
CA TYR A 85 3.86 11.35 -16.94
C TYR A 85 3.45 12.05 -18.24
N GLU A 86 4.27 12.99 -18.75
CA GLU A 86 4.04 13.70 -20.01
C GLU A 86 4.08 12.74 -21.22
N ASP A 87 4.94 11.72 -21.19
CA ASP A 87 5.05 10.67 -22.19
C ASP A 87 3.95 9.59 -22.08
N GLY A 88 3.05 9.68 -21.10
CA GLY A 88 1.97 8.72 -20.87
C GLY A 88 2.41 7.35 -20.33
N LEU A 89 3.66 7.22 -19.86
CA LEU A 89 4.20 5.97 -19.31
C LEU A 89 3.68 5.69 -17.91
N ILE A 90 3.29 6.72 -17.18
CA ILE A 90 2.66 6.61 -15.86
C ILE A 90 1.37 7.42 -15.82
N TYR A 91 0.43 6.96 -15.02
CA TYR A 91 -0.87 7.62 -14.84
C TYR A 91 -1.35 7.46 -13.40
N ARG A 92 -2.28 8.31 -13.00
CA ARG A 92 -2.94 8.19 -11.70
C ARG A 92 -4.16 7.28 -11.80
N GLY A 93 -4.21 6.25 -10.98
CA GLY A 93 -5.33 5.29 -10.94
C GLY A 93 -5.55 4.73 -9.55
N ASN A 94 -6.72 4.12 -9.36
CA ASN A 94 -7.02 3.38 -8.14
C ASN A 94 -6.41 1.98 -8.22
N ARG A 95 -5.83 1.52 -7.12
CA ARG A 95 -5.23 0.20 -6.98
C ARG A 95 -5.52 -0.37 -5.61
N ILE A 96 -5.71 -1.68 -5.51
CA ILE A 96 -5.73 -2.37 -4.22
C ILE A 96 -4.31 -2.40 -3.69
N VAL A 97 -4.14 -2.07 -2.42
CA VAL A 97 -2.85 -2.04 -1.73
C VAL A 97 -2.96 -2.76 -0.39
N ASN A 98 -1.82 -3.26 0.10
CA ASN A 98 -1.72 -3.74 1.47
C ASN A 98 -1.59 -2.54 2.40
N TRP A 99 -2.45 -2.44 3.37
CA TRP A 99 -2.53 -1.29 4.27
C TRP A 99 -2.40 -1.72 5.72
N ASP A 100 -1.43 -1.14 6.44
CA ASP A 100 -1.31 -1.30 7.89
C ASP A 100 -2.08 -0.17 8.60
N PRO A 101 -3.16 -0.49 9.35
CA PRO A 101 -3.96 0.51 10.03
C PRO A 101 -3.28 1.11 11.27
N VAL A 102 -2.25 0.47 11.82
CA VAL A 102 -1.48 0.99 12.96
C VAL A 102 -0.46 1.99 12.48
N MET A 103 0.32 1.64 11.47
CA MET A 103 1.30 2.53 10.86
C MET A 103 0.65 3.58 9.95
N GLN A 104 -0.59 3.36 9.53
CA GLN A 104 -1.32 4.17 8.55
C GLN A 104 -0.52 4.37 7.25
N SER A 105 0.03 3.28 6.75
CA SER A 105 0.88 3.26 5.56
C SER A 105 0.62 2.01 4.72
N ASN A 106 0.99 2.12 3.43
CA ASN A 106 1.10 0.95 2.58
C ASN A 106 2.31 0.11 3.01
N VAL A 107 2.18 -1.20 2.90
CA VAL A 107 3.27 -2.16 3.09
C VAL A 107 3.52 -2.90 1.78
N SER A 108 4.79 -3.23 1.51
CA SER A 108 5.16 -4.01 0.33
C SER A 108 4.78 -5.48 0.50
N ASP A 109 4.73 -6.22 -0.60
CA ASP A 109 4.41 -7.65 -0.57
C ASP A 109 5.48 -8.44 0.20
N GLU A 110 6.74 -7.98 0.18
CA GLU A 110 7.86 -8.59 0.91
C GLU A 110 7.77 -8.40 2.43
N GLU A 111 7.02 -7.41 2.89
CA GLU A 111 6.80 -7.12 4.32
C GLU A 111 5.60 -7.84 4.90
N MET A 112 4.85 -8.59 4.06
CA MET A 112 3.69 -9.35 4.49
C MET A 112 4.06 -10.79 4.83
N GLU A 113 3.51 -11.28 5.92
CA GLU A 113 3.57 -12.69 6.29
C GLU A 113 2.21 -13.35 6.07
N TRP A 114 2.19 -14.44 5.32
CA TRP A 114 0.99 -15.25 5.13
C TRP A 114 0.73 -16.12 6.35
N LYS A 115 -0.48 -16.04 6.86
CA LYS A 115 -0.93 -16.86 7.99
C LYS A 115 -2.21 -17.60 7.62
N GLU A 116 -2.20 -18.91 7.81
CA GLU A 116 -3.41 -19.71 7.66
C GLU A 116 -4.33 -19.53 8.88
N GLU A 117 -5.57 -19.16 8.62
CA GLU A 117 -6.59 -19.02 9.65
C GLU A 117 -7.87 -19.77 9.24
N LYS A 118 -8.52 -20.38 10.24
CA LYS A 118 -9.85 -20.94 10.02
C LYS A 118 -10.87 -19.81 10.09
N ALA A 119 -11.54 -19.55 8.98
CA ALA A 119 -12.62 -18.58 8.89
C ALA A 119 -13.91 -19.24 8.42
N PRO A 120 -15.08 -18.80 8.90
CA PRO A 120 -16.35 -19.26 8.36
C PRO A 120 -16.51 -18.79 6.91
N PHE A 121 -17.07 -19.67 6.08
CA PHE A 121 -17.42 -19.33 4.70
C PHE A 121 -18.93 -19.06 4.65
N TYR A 122 -19.32 -17.88 4.17
CA TYR A 122 -20.71 -17.42 4.16
C TYR A 122 -21.29 -17.51 2.77
N TYR A 123 -22.50 -18.05 2.65
CA TYR A 123 -23.26 -18.08 1.41
C TYR A 123 -24.43 -17.10 1.46
N PHE A 124 -24.60 -16.35 0.41
CA PHE A 124 -25.66 -15.35 0.29
C PHE A 124 -26.38 -15.48 -1.05
N LYS A 125 -27.68 -15.22 -1.02
CA LYS A 125 -28.48 -15.10 -2.26
C LYS A 125 -28.59 -13.66 -2.70
N TYR A 126 -28.26 -13.42 -3.97
CA TYR A 126 -28.48 -12.17 -4.66
C TYR A 126 -29.41 -12.41 -5.86
N GLY A 127 -30.71 -12.25 -5.64
CA GLY A 127 -31.70 -12.66 -6.67
C GLY A 127 -31.50 -14.11 -7.07
N PRO A 128 -31.20 -14.39 -8.35
CA PRO A 128 -30.96 -15.75 -8.84
C PRO A 128 -29.57 -16.32 -8.52
N PHE A 129 -28.66 -15.51 -7.99
CA PHE A 129 -27.27 -15.91 -7.75
C PHE A 129 -27.06 -16.34 -6.32
N GLU A 130 -26.20 -17.37 -6.16
CA GLU A 130 -25.63 -17.73 -4.87
C GLU A 130 -24.13 -17.41 -4.90
N ILE A 131 -23.71 -16.59 -3.96
CA ILE A 131 -22.30 -16.17 -3.83
C ILE A 131 -21.74 -16.60 -2.48
N GLY A 132 -20.47 -17.00 -2.48
CA GLY A 132 -19.73 -17.37 -1.28
C GLY A 132 -18.60 -16.40 -0.98
N THR A 133 -18.37 -16.12 0.29
CA THR A 133 -17.26 -15.26 0.72
C THR A 133 -16.84 -15.57 2.16
N VAL A 134 -15.56 -15.42 2.44
CA VAL A 134 -15.02 -15.41 3.82
C VAL A 134 -15.07 -14.00 4.44
N ARG A 135 -15.37 -12.97 3.64
CA ARG A 135 -15.36 -11.57 4.06
C ARG A 135 -16.70 -10.89 3.76
N PRO A 136 -17.75 -11.19 4.52
CA PRO A 136 -19.10 -10.66 4.28
C PRO A 136 -19.18 -9.15 4.43
N GLU A 137 -18.26 -8.52 5.16
CA GLU A 137 -18.18 -7.07 5.36
C GLU A 137 -17.87 -6.29 4.08
N THR A 138 -17.30 -6.94 3.06
CA THR A 138 -16.98 -6.27 1.78
C THR A 138 -18.21 -6.05 0.89
N LYS A 139 -19.30 -6.73 1.17
CA LYS A 139 -20.51 -6.78 0.33
C LYS A 139 -21.17 -5.42 0.07
N PHE A 140 -21.01 -4.47 0.97
CA PHE A 140 -21.57 -3.12 0.80
C PHE A 140 -20.97 -2.34 -0.38
N GLY A 141 -19.78 -2.75 -0.85
CA GLY A 141 -19.09 -2.15 -1.98
C GLY A 141 -19.29 -2.86 -3.31
N ASP A 142 -20.00 -4.00 -3.33
CA ASP A 142 -20.15 -4.83 -4.53
C ASP A 142 -20.97 -4.10 -5.62
N LYS A 143 -20.46 -4.17 -6.86
CA LYS A 143 -21.09 -3.57 -8.06
C LYS A 143 -21.19 -4.54 -9.21
N TYR A 144 -20.48 -5.65 -9.13
CA TYR A 144 -20.35 -6.63 -10.18
C TYR A 144 -20.73 -8.02 -9.68
N ILE A 145 -21.26 -8.84 -10.59
CA ILE A 145 -21.44 -10.27 -10.37
C ILE A 145 -20.47 -10.96 -11.32
N VAL A 146 -19.44 -11.57 -10.76
CA VAL A 146 -18.40 -12.25 -11.54
C VAL A 146 -18.69 -13.75 -11.54
N MET A 147 -18.60 -14.39 -12.72
CA MET A 147 -18.84 -15.79 -12.89
C MET A 147 -17.96 -16.38 -14.00
N HIS A 148 -17.64 -17.67 -13.88
CA HIS A 148 -16.86 -18.35 -14.92
C HIS A 148 -17.66 -18.46 -16.22
N PRO A 149 -17.09 -18.26 -17.42
CA PRO A 149 -17.80 -18.33 -18.70
C PRO A 149 -18.48 -19.67 -18.98
N SER A 150 -17.88 -20.76 -18.48
CA SER A 150 -18.40 -22.14 -18.66
C SER A 150 -19.29 -22.64 -17.53
N ASP A 151 -19.68 -21.78 -16.56
CA ASP A 151 -20.62 -22.18 -15.52
C ASP A 151 -22.02 -22.40 -16.09
N GLU A 152 -22.44 -23.66 -16.17
CA GLU A 152 -23.71 -24.08 -16.75
C GLU A 152 -24.93 -23.51 -16.01
N ARG A 153 -24.80 -23.18 -14.71
CA ARG A 153 -25.87 -22.59 -13.90
C ARG A 153 -26.26 -21.19 -14.38
N TYR A 154 -25.33 -20.48 -15.03
CA TYR A 154 -25.46 -19.07 -15.39
C TYR A 154 -25.11 -18.81 -16.87
N ILE A 155 -25.26 -19.83 -17.74
CA ILE A 155 -24.90 -19.73 -19.16
C ILE A 155 -25.75 -18.70 -19.90
N GLU A 156 -26.96 -18.44 -19.42
CA GLU A 156 -27.91 -17.49 -20.01
C GLU A 156 -27.50 -16.02 -19.87
N TYR A 157 -26.60 -15.73 -18.92
CA TYR A 157 -26.12 -14.37 -18.68
C TYR A 157 -24.92 -14.04 -19.57
N THR A 158 -24.88 -12.81 -20.08
CA THR A 158 -23.81 -12.34 -20.96
C THR A 158 -22.92 -11.34 -20.28
N HIS A 159 -21.63 -11.30 -20.69
CA HIS A 159 -20.67 -10.30 -20.20
C HIS A 159 -21.17 -8.87 -20.49
N GLY A 160 -21.12 -7.99 -19.50
CA GLY A 160 -21.61 -6.61 -19.59
C GLY A 160 -23.12 -6.45 -19.41
N GLN A 161 -23.90 -7.53 -19.29
CA GLN A 161 -25.33 -7.46 -19.00
C GLN A 161 -25.58 -6.79 -17.65
N GLN A 162 -26.53 -5.87 -17.60
CA GLN A 162 -27.01 -5.28 -16.37
C GLN A 162 -28.25 -6.00 -15.86
N ILE A 163 -28.28 -6.27 -14.56
CA ILE A 163 -29.39 -6.93 -13.89
C ILE A 163 -29.67 -6.25 -12.55
N THR A 164 -30.95 -6.09 -12.23
CA THR A 164 -31.34 -5.61 -10.89
C THR A 164 -31.43 -6.80 -9.95
N VAL A 165 -30.70 -6.75 -8.87
CA VAL A 165 -30.67 -7.78 -7.81
C VAL A 165 -30.99 -7.18 -6.47
N GLU A 166 -31.66 -7.95 -5.61
CA GLU A 166 -31.82 -7.60 -4.22
C GLU A 166 -30.48 -7.68 -3.49
N TRP A 167 -30.15 -6.61 -2.79
CA TRP A 167 -28.90 -6.45 -2.09
C TRP A 167 -29.15 -6.13 -0.60
N ILE A 168 -28.11 -6.08 0.22
CA ILE A 168 -28.24 -5.86 1.68
C ILE A 168 -29.01 -4.57 2.01
N ASN A 169 -28.76 -3.51 1.25
CA ASN A 169 -29.38 -2.19 1.46
C ASN A 169 -30.47 -1.85 0.43
N GLY A 170 -31.11 -2.86 -0.14
CA GLY A 170 -32.11 -2.71 -1.18
C GLY A 170 -31.61 -3.05 -2.59
N PRO A 171 -32.46 -2.97 -3.61
CA PRO A 171 -32.10 -3.37 -4.96
C PRO A 171 -31.02 -2.49 -5.56
N ILE A 172 -30.07 -3.13 -6.24
CA ILE A 172 -29.01 -2.46 -7.02
C ILE A 172 -28.99 -2.97 -8.45
N VAL A 173 -28.44 -2.16 -9.35
CA VAL A 173 -28.10 -2.58 -10.70
C VAL A 173 -26.66 -3.09 -10.71
N ALA A 174 -26.47 -4.39 -10.87
CA ALA A 174 -25.17 -5.02 -10.98
C ALA A 174 -24.83 -5.36 -12.44
N THR A 175 -23.55 -5.28 -12.77
CA THR A 175 -23.04 -5.69 -14.09
C THR A 175 -22.43 -7.06 -14.01
N ILE A 176 -22.80 -7.93 -14.96
CA ILE A 176 -22.25 -9.29 -15.05
C ILE A 176 -20.91 -9.26 -15.75
N ILE A 177 -19.92 -9.90 -15.15
CA ILE A 177 -18.58 -10.08 -15.69
C ILE A 177 -18.33 -11.58 -15.86
N LYS A 178 -18.04 -12.01 -17.07
CA LYS A 178 -17.53 -13.35 -17.35
C LYS A 178 -16.02 -13.30 -17.33
N ASP A 179 -15.39 -14.10 -16.44
CA ASP A 179 -13.94 -14.10 -16.22
C ASP A 179 -13.47 -15.54 -15.95
N GLU A 180 -12.46 -15.98 -16.71
CA GLU A 180 -11.90 -17.32 -16.62
C GLU A 180 -11.04 -17.53 -15.36
N SER A 181 -10.68 -16.45 -14.67
CA SER A 181 -9.90 -16.52 -13.42
C SER A 181 -10.71 -16.86 -12.17
N VAL A 182 -12.04 -16.97 -12.30
CA VAL A 182 -12.97 -17.30 -11.19
C VAL A 182 -13.32 -18.78 -11.26
N ASP A 183 -13.23 -19.47 -10.11
CA ASP A 183 -13.62 -20.87 -9.94
C ASP A 183 -15.14 -21.03 -9.67
#